data_062dbc387f72ac80e7755d9e6438f1e7
#
_entry.id   062dbc387f72ac80e7755d9e6438f1e7
#
_cell.length_a   1.000
_cell.length_b   1.000
_cell.length_c   1.000
_cell.angle_alpha   90.00
_cell.angle_beta   90.00
_cell.angle_gamma   90.00
#
_symmetry.space_group_name_H-M   'P 1'
#
loop_
_entity.id
_entity.type
_entity.pdbx_description
1 polymer ?
#
loop_
_entity_poly.entity_id
_entity_poly.type
_entity_poly.pdbx_seq_one_letter_code
_entity_poly.pdbx_strand_id
1 'polypeptide(L)'
;LFPHLSVAENIVFGLSVRRVPAPERQRRLARAAELLGLGPYLDRKPSQLSGGQRQRVAMGRAIVAEAPVCLMDEPLSNLDAQLRQQMRAEIRELQQRLGITMLYVTHDQTEAMTMADKVVLMRAGKVEQQGSPQDLYGQPQTSFVAGFIGSPAMNLLPAALLPQGHPDMLLGVRPEDMAIATDAPLLQARVVAVEYLGAESLVICEVGPERGQATTGQSLDPSGASGPHRLVLRTGALPKLPRRGEVIGLTWPADAVHWFSPLGGQRITRPPPGP
;
A
#
# COMPACT_ATOMS: atom_id res chain seq x y z
N LEU A 1 -16.10 -2.73 -20.99
CA LEU A 1 -17.40 -3.24 -21.45
C LEU A 1 -17.65 -2.81 -22.91
N PHE A 2 -18.42 -3.63 -23.64
CA PHE A 2 -18.85 -3.29 -25.00
C PHE A 2 -20.06 -2.34 -24.93
N PRO A 3 -19.95 -1.10 -25.41
CA PRO A 3 -20.97 -0.07 -25.18
C PRO A 3 -22.30 -0.33 -25.92
N HIS A 4 -22.27 -1.10 -27.00
CA HIS A 4 -23.45 -1.43 -27.82
C HIS A 4 -24.23 -2.65 -27.29
N LEU A 5 -23.61 -3.47 -26.45
CA LEU A 5 -24.23 -4.66 -25.86
C LEU A 5 -24.92 -4.32 -24.52
N SER A 6 -26.00 -5.05 -24.20
CA SER A 6 -26.62 -5.01 -22.87
C SER A 6 -25.69 -5.59 -21.79
N VAL A 7 -26.07 -5.44 -20.51
CA VAL A 7 -25.35 -6.05 -19.38
C VAL A 7 -25.31 -7.57 -19.52
N ALA A 8 -26.45 -8.19 -19.82
CA ALA A 8 -26.53 -9.63 -20.02
C ALA A 8 -25.61 -10.11 -21.14
N GLU A 9 -25.66 -9.45 -22.29
CA GLU A 9 -24.78 -9.76 -23.44
C GLU A 9 -23.30 -9.54 -23.12
N ASN A 10 -22.95 -8.48 -22.39
CA ASN A 10 -21.59 -8.24 -21.94
C ASN A 10 -21.09 -9.39 -21.06
N ILE A 11 -21.88 -9.83 -20.08
CA ILE A 11 -21.50 -10.91 -19.17
C ILE A 11 -21.24 -12.21 -19.93
N VAL A 12 -22.17 -12.62 -20.80
CA VAL A 12 -22.07 -13.91 -21.51
C VAL A 12 -21.21 -13.85 -22.78
N PHE A 13 -20.67 -12.70 -23.15
CA PHE A 13 -19.93 -12.52 -24.40
C PHE A 13 -18.84 -13.59 -24.60
N GLY A 14 -17.99 -13.80 -23.60
CA GLY A 14 -16.91 -14.80 -23.68
C GLY A 14 -17.43 -16.24 -23.84
N LEU A 15 -18.54 -16.56 -23.23
CA LEU A 15 -19.19 -17.87 -23.39
C LEU A 15 -19.78 -18.04 -24.79
N SER A 16 -20.32 -16.95 -25.36
CA SER A 16 -20.88 -16.96 -26.72
C SER A 16 -19.79 -17.19 -27.76
N VAL A 17 -18.64 -16.52 -27.62
CA VAL A 17 -17.48 -16.72 -28.50
C VAL A 17 -16.96 -18.15 -28.43
N ARG A 18 -16.97 -18.76 -27.23
CA ARG A 18 -16.58 -20.16 -27.00
C ARG A 18 -17.67 -21.17 -27.41
N ARG A 19 -18.79 -20.71 -27.98
CA ARG A 19 -19.93 -21.51 -28.43
C ARG A 19 -20.54 -22.39 -27.32
N VAL A 20 -20.51 -21.91 -26.07
CA VAL A 20 -21.20 -22.60 -24.96
C VAL A 20 -22.70 -22.64 -25.26
N PRO A 21 -23.41 -23.80 -25.05
CA PRO A 21 -24.83 -23.92 -25.32
C PRO A 21 -25.70 -22.87 -24.62
N ALA A 22 -26.77 -22.41 -25.27
CA ALA A 22 -27.60 -21.32 -24.75
C ALA A 22 -28.20 -21.60 -23.35
N PRO A 23 -28.69 -22.82 -23.02
CA PRO A 23 -29.19 -23.12 -21.67
C PRO A 23 -28.12 -22.96 -20.60
N GLU A 24 -26.87 -23.36 -20.88
CA GLU A 24 -25.77 -23.26 -19.95
C GLU A 24 -25.33 -21.78 -19.77
N ARG A 25 -25.32 -21.00 -20.86
CA ARG A 25 -25.05 -19.54 -20.75
C ARG A 25 -26.09 -18.84 -19.87
N GLN A 26 -27.38 -19.22 -20.03
CA GLN A 26 -28.45 -18.64 -19.24
C GLN A 26 -28.33 -19.00 -17.77
N ARG A 27 -27.99 -20.25 -17.45
CA ARG A 27 -27.75 -20.73 -16.08
C ARG A 27 -26.60 -19.94 -15.42
N ARG A 28 -25.47 -19.81 -16.10
CA ARG A 28 -24.31 -19.08 -15.58
C ARG A 28 -24.58 -17.59 -15.45
N LEU A 29 -25.30 -16.98 -16.41
CA LEU A 29 -25.72 -15.58 -16.33
C LEU A 29 -26.60 -15.34 -15.10
N ALA A 30 -27.61 -16.17 -14.89
CA ALA A 30 -28.51 -16.03 -13.74
C ALA A 30 -27.74 -16.09 -12.41
N ARG A 31 -26.84 -17.07 -12.26
CA ARG A 31 -25.97 -17.20 -11.08
C ARG A 31 -25.06 -15.98 -10.88
N ALA A 32 -24.40 -15.50 -11.94
CA ALA A 32 -23.54 -14.33 -11.85
C ALA A 32 -24.33 -13.05 -11.53
N ALA A 33 -25.53 -12.90 -12.11
CA ALA A 33 -26.41 -11.77 -11.85
C ALA A 33 -26.92 -11.75 -10.40
N GLU A 34 -27.27 -12.92 -9.85
CA GLU A 34 -27.66 -13.06 -8.45
C GLU A 34 -26.51 -12.69 -7.50
N LEU A 35 -25.32 -13.28 -7.72
CA LEU A 35 -24.12 -13.05 -6.91
C LEU A 35 -23.70 -11.57 -6.84
N LEU A 36 -23.92 -10.82 -7.92
CA LEU A 36 -23.47 -9.44 -8.08
C LEU A 36 -24.60 -8.41 -7.97
N GLY A 37 -25.83 -8.84 -7.69
CA GLY A 37 -27.00 -7.96 -7.62
C GLY A 37 -27.30 -7.25 -8.95
N LEU A 38 -27.06 -7.90 -10.09
CA LEU A 38 -27.20 -7.31 -11.42
C LEU A 38 -28.57 -7.59 -12.07
N GLY A 39 -29.46 -8.40 -11.43
CA GLY A 39 -30.76 -8.74 -11.98
C GLY A 39 -31.53 -7.58 -12.56
N PRO A 40 -31.73 -6.45 -11.84
CA PRO A 40 -32.50 -5.28 -12.34
C PRO A 40 -31.86 -4.53 -13.50
N TYR A 41 -30.61 -4.86 -13.86
CA TYR A 41 -29.81 -4.10 -14.83
C TYR A 41 -29.49 -4.88 -16.10
N LEU A 42 -29.91 -6.13 -16.22
CA LEU A 42 -29.50 -7.05 -17.30
C LEU A 42 -29.79 -6.51 -18.71
N ASP A 43 -30.89 -5.78 -18.89
CA ASP A 43 -31.29 -5.21 -20.18
C ASP A 43 -30.68 -3.82 -20.45
N ARG A 44 -30.01 -3.22 -19.46
CA ARG A 44 -29.40 -1.89 -19.62
C ARG A 44 -28.11 -1.96 -20.43
N LYS A 45 -27.75 -0.83 -21.03
CA LYS A 45 -26.43 -0.62 -21.64
C LYS A 45 -25.44 0.00 -20.66
N PRO A 46 -24.12 -0.17 -20.86
CA PRO A 46 -23.10 0.39 -19.97
C PRO A 46 -23.19 1.89 -19.69
N SER A 47 -23.69 2.68 -20.67
CA SER A 47 -23.92 4.12 -20.52
C SER A 47 -25.01 4.49 -19.48
N GLN A 48 -25.88 3.56 -19.16
CA GLN A 48 -26.98 3.73 -18.21
C GLN A 48 -26.63 3.26 -16.78
N LEU A 49 -25.37 2.91 -16.53
CA LEU A 49 -24.88 2.35 -15.29
C LEU A 49 -23.99 3.33 -14.53
N SER A 50 -24.03 3.28 -13.20
CA SER A 50 -23.02 3.94 -12.34
C SER A 50 -21.65 3.27 -12.49
N GLY A 51 -20.58 3.92 -11.95
CA GLY A 51 -19.23 3.36 -11.95
C GLY A 51 -19.16 1.99 -11.31
N GLY A 52 -19.72 1.82 -10.11
CA GLY A 52 -19.76 0.54 -9.40
C GLY A 52 -20.58 -0.52 -10.11
N GLN A 53 -21.70 -0.15 -10.74
CA GLN A 53 -22.49 -1.12 -11.53
C GLN A 53 -21.69 -1.59 -12.75
N ARG A 54 -20.99 -0.69 -13.45
CA ARG A 54 -20.09 -1.11 -14.55
C ARG A 54 -19.00 -2.06 -14.06
N GLN A 55 -18.45 -1.81 -12.88
CA GLN A 55 -17.44 -2.68 -12.28
C GLN A 55 -17.99 -4.07 -11.98
N ARG A 56 -19.17 -4.16 -11.37
CA ARG A 56 -19.83 -5.46 -11.13
C ARG A 56 -20.12 -6.22 -12.43
N VAL A 57 -20.47 -5.54 -13.52
CA VAL A 57 -20.63 -6.18 -14.84
C VAL A 57 -19.29 -6.72 -15.35
N ALA A 58 -18.18 -5.98 -15.18
CA ALA A 58 -16.86 -6.47 -15.55
C ALA A 58 -16.45 -7.71 -14.74
N MET A 59 -16.75 -7.73 -13.43
CA MET A 59 -16.58 -8.91 -12.58
C MET A 59 -17.45 -10.08 -13.04
N GLY A 60 -18.72 -9.83 -13.40
CA GLY A 60 -19.63 -10.85 -13.94
C GLY A 60 -19.07 -11.54 -15.19
N ARG A 61 -18.40 -10.77 -16.07
CA ARG A 61 -17.71 -11.34 -17.25
C ARG A 61 -16.58 -12.32 -16.88
N ALA A 62 -15.86 -12.04 -15.80
CA ALA A 62 -14.78 -12.91 -15.32
C ALA A 62 -15.37 -14.17 -14.63
N ILE A 63 -16.35 -13.98 -13.76
CA ILE A 63 -16.94 -15.06 -12.94
C ILE A 63 -17.73 -16.06 -13.79
N VAL A 64 -18.47 -15.58 -14.79
CA VAL A 64 -19.30 -16.44 -15.65
C VAL A 64 -18.48 -17.48 -16.42
N ALA A 65 -17.17 -17.23 -16.58
CA ALA A 65 -16.25 -18.17 -17.21
C ALA A 65 -16.05 -19.46 -16.37
N GLU A 66 -16.33 -19.42 -15.05
CA GLU A 66 -16.10 -20.51 -14.10
C GLU A 66 -14.67 -21.10 -14.22
N ALA A 67 -13.70 -20.21 -14.48
CA ALA A 67 -12.30 -20.60 -14.57
C ALA A 67 -11.69 -20.79 -13.16
N PRO A 68 -10.74 -21.73 -12.98
CA PRO A 68 -10.10 -21.95 -11.69
C PRO A 68 -9.27 -20.75 -11.21
N VAL A 69 -8.84 -19.88 -12.13
CA VAL A 69 -8.09 -18.66 -11.86
C VAL A 69 -8.76 -17.47 -12.52
N CYS A 70 -9.02 -16.44 -11.72
CA CYS A 70 -9.55 -15.15 -12.19
C CYS A 70 -8.40 -14.13 -12.23
N LEU A 71 -8.22 -13.45 -13.37
CA LEU A 71 -7.22 -12.41 -13.55
C LEU A 71 -7.91 -11.05 -13.55
N MET A 72 -7.43 -10.15 -12.70
CA MET A 72 -7.90 -8.76 -12.62
C MET A 72 -6.71 -7.81 -12.72
N ASP A 73 -6.76 -6.92 -13.69
CA ASP A 73 -5.72 -5.92 -13.94
C ASP A 73 -6.28 -4.53 -13.63
N GLU A 74 -5.81 -3.92 -12.54
CA GLU A 74 -6.20 -2.61 -12.02
C GLU A 74 -7.73 -2.34 -12.03
N PRO A 75 -8.57 -3.25 -11.51
CA PRO A 75 -10.00 -3.16 -11.71
C PRO A 75 -10.65 -1.93 -11.04
N LEU A 76 -10.03 -1.34 -10.03
CA LEU A 76 -10.60 -0.23 -9.25
C LEU A 76 -9.98 1.14 -9.56
N SER A 77 -9.04 1.23 -10.50
CA SER A 77 -8.27 2.44 -10.81
C SER A 77 -9.14 3.66 -11.20
N ASN A 78 -10.29 3.44 -11.83
CA ASN A 78 -11.18 4.49 -12.33
C ASN A 78 -12.35 4.83 -11.39
N LEU A 79 -12.28 4.44 -10.11
CA LEU A 79 -13.32 4.70 -9.12
C LEU A 79 -12.88 5.77 -8.14
N ASP A 80 -13.85 6.54 -7.63
CA ASP A 80 -13.61 7.43 -6.49
C ASP A 80 -13.26 6.66 -5.21
N ALA A 81 -12.72 7.34 -4.20
CA ALA A 81 -12.21 6.72 -2.98
C ALA A 81 -13.27 5.94 -2.18
N GLN A 82 -14.48 6.50 -2.08
CA GLN A 82 -15.58 5.87 -1.32
C GLN A 82 -16.05 4.59 -2.01
N LEU A 83 -16.28 4.65 -3.31
CA LEU A 83 -16.70 3.51 -4.11
C LEU A 83 -15.60 2.44 -4.18
N ARG A 84 -14.32 2.85 -4.26
CA ARG A 84 -13.18 1.94 -4.21
C ARG A 84 -13.14 1.15 -2.91
N GLN A 85 -13.36 1.81 -1.77
CA GLN A 85 -13.41 1.15 -0.46
C GLN A 85 -14.54 0.10 -0.39
N GLN A 86 -15.73 0.43 -0.87
CA GLN A 86 -16.86 -0.50 -0.93
C GLN A 86 -16.55 -1.69 -1.84
N MET A 87 -16.04 -1.43 -3.04
CA MET A 87 -15.75 -2.47 -4.02
C MET A 87 -14.65 -3.44 -3.56
N ARG A 88 -13.65 -2.97 -2.80
CA ARG A 88 -12.64 -3.87 -2.19
C ARG A 88 -13.29 -4.92 -1.30
N ALA A 89 -14.18 -4.49 -0.40
CA ALA A 89 -14.89 -5.41 0.50
C ALA A 89 -15.75 -6.42 -0.30
N GLU A 90 -16.49 -5.94 -1.30
CA GLU A 90 -17.33 -6.78 -2.15
C GLU A 90 -16.51 -7.83 -2.95
N ILE A 91 -15.36 -7.42 -3.52
CA ILE A 91 -14.48 -8.34 -4.26
C ILE A 91 -13.90 -9.41 -3.33
N ARG A 92 -13.45 -9.02 -2.14
CA ARG A 92 -12.89 -9.97 -1.16
C ARG A 92 -13.96 -10.98 -0.69
N GLU A 93 -15.15 -10.51 -0.33
CA GLU A 93 -16.27 -11.37 0.05
C GLU A 93 -16.63 -12.34 -1.08
N LEU A 94 -16.72 -11.84 -2.29
CA LEU A 94 -17.02 -12.65 -3.47
C LEU A 94 -15.98 -13.73 -3.73
N GLN A 95 -14.68 -13.38 -3.63
CA GLN A 95 -13.59 -14.35 -3.79
C GLN A 95 -13.68 -15.46 -2.75
N GLN A 96 -13.92 -15.12 -1.48
CA GLN A 96 -14.08 -16.10 -0.40
C GLN A 96 -15.32 -17.00 -0.62
N ARG A 97 -16.44 -16.41 -1.02
CA ARG A 97 -17.69 -17.12 -1.30
C ARG A 97 -17.59 -18.12 -2.45
N LEU A 98 -16.82 -17.76 -3.48
CA LEU A 98 -16.59 -18.60 -4.65
C LEU A 98 -15.46 -19.61 -4.47
N GLY A 99 -14.55 -19.39 -3.51
CA GLY A 99 -13.38 -20.24 -3.29
C GLY A 99 -12.40 -20.27 -4.47
N ILE A 100 -12.39 -19.22 -5.32
CA ILE A 100 -11.56 -19.17 -6.52
C ILE A 100 -10.20 -18.54 -6.22
N THR A 101 -9.19 -18.98 -6.97
CA THR A 101 -7.90 -18.27 -6.99
C THR A 101 -8.02 -17.00 -7.82
N MET A 102 -7.64 -15.86 -7.24
CA MET A 102 -7.69 -14.56 -7.90
C MET A 102 -6.28 -13.97 -7.98
N LEU A 103 -5.81 -13.67 -9.18
CA LEU A 103 -4.62 -12.87 -9.41
C LEU A 103 -5.05 -11.43 -9.67
N TYR A 104 -4.69 -10.54 -8.74
CA TYR A 104 -5.11 -9.15 -8.74
C TYR A 104 -3.89 -8.24 -8.88
N VAL A 105 -3.83 -7.46 -9.96
CA VAL A 105 -2.78 -6.47 -10.19
C VAL A 105 -3.28 -5.10 -9.77
N THR A 106 -2.49 -4.39 -8.99
CA THR A 106 -2.80 -3.03 -8.54
C THR A 106 -1.52 -2.27 -8.25
N HIS A 107 -1.58 -0.94 -8.36
CA HIS A 107 -0.58 -0.02 -7.84
C HIS A 107 -1.01 0.62 -6.50
N ASP A 108 -2.22 0.34 -6.01
CA ASP A 108 -2.73 0.81 -4.73
C ASP A 108 -2.34 -0.16 -3.61
N GLN A 109 -1.49 0.31 -2.70
CA GLN A 109 -1.03 -0.49 -1.56
C GLN A 109 -2.19 -0.92 -0.66
N THR A 110 -3.21 -0.06 -0.48
CA THR A 110 -4.35 -0.36 0.37
C THR A 110 -5.13 -1.57 -0.18
N GLU A 111 -5.28 -1.66 -1.50
CA GLU A 111 -5.90 -2.82 -2.15
C GLU A 111 -5.09 -4.10 -1.87
N ALA A 112 -3.78 -4.07 -2.12
CA ALA A 112 -2.91 -5.21 -1.88
C ALA A 112 -2.92 -5.66 -0.41
N MET A 113 -2.81 -4.70 0.53
CA MET A 113 -2.73 -5.00 1.96
C MET A 113 -4.04 -5.47 2.58
N THR A 114 -5.20 -5.05 2.04
CA THR A 114 -6.51 -5.37 2.63
C THR A 114 -7.20 -6.57 2.01
N MET A 115 -6.88 -6.91 0.77
CA MET A 115 -7.59 -7.94 0.02
C MET A 115 -6.81 -9.23 -0.17
N ALA A 116 -5.47 -9.17 -0.24
CA ALA A 116 -4.66 -10.32 -0.62
C ALA A 116 -4.38 -11.27 0.56
N ASP A 117 -4.35 -12.57 0.28
CA ASP A 117 -3.76 -13.58 1.16
C ASP A 117 -2.23 -13.61 1.00
N LYS A 118 -1.76 -13.29 -0.22
CA LYS A 118 -0.34 -13.22 -0.58
C LYS A 118 -0.11 -12.03 -1.50
N VAL A 119 0.87 -11.20 -1.17
CA VAL A 119 1.34 -10.08 -1.98
C VAL A 119 2.65 -10.45 -2.66
N VAL A 120 2.80 -10.08 -3.93
CA VAL A 120 4.05 -10.17 -4.68
C VAL A 120 4.43 -8.75 -5.09
N LEU A 121 5.40 -8.17 -4.39
CA LEU A 121 5.94 -6.86 -4.74
C LEU A 121 6.99 -6.99 -5.83
N MET A 122 6.81 -6.22 -6.90
CA MET A 122 7.70 -6.22 -8.06
C MET A 122 8.40 -4.88 -8.24
N ARG A 123 9.64 -4.92 -8.67
CA ARG A 123 10.46 -3.76 -9.04
C ARG A 123 11.24 -4.05 -10.31
N ALA A 124 11.13 -3.19 -11.32
CA ALA A 124 11.84 -3.35 -12.60
C ALA A 124 11.73 -4.77 -13.21
N GLY A 125 10.51 -5.35 -13.17
CA GLY A 125 10.23 -6.67 -13.73
C GLY A 125 10.72 -7.88 -12.91
N LYS A 126 11.29 -7.64 -11.71
CA LYS A 126 11.76 -8.70 -10.79
C LYS A 126 10.91 -8.71 -9.52
N VAL A 127 10.77 -9.88 -8.90
CA VAL A 127 10.15 -10.02 -7.59
C VAL A 127 11.13 -9.51 -6.54
N GLU A 128 10.71 -8.48 -5.79
CA GLU A 128 11.48 -7.90 -4.70
C GLU A 128 11.24 -8.65 -3.39
N GLN A 129 9.95 -8.88 -3.07
CA GLN A 129 9.53 -9.69 -1.92
C GLN A 129 8.15 -10.27 -2.19
N GLN A 130 7.87 -11.44 -1.61
CA GLN A 130 6.54 -12.02 -1.58
C GLN A 130 6.25 -12.59 -0.19
N GLY A 131 4.99 -12.49 0.24
CA GLY A 131 4.54 -12.97 1.56
C GLY A 131 3.13 -12.53 1.87
N SER A 132 2.66 -12.74 3.09
CA SER A 132 1.43 -12.13 3.56
C SER A 132 1.58 -10.60 3.66
N PRO A 133 0.48 -9.83 3.66
CA PRO A 133 0.55 -8.39 3.95
C PRO A 133 1.33 -8.07 5.22
N GLN A 134 1.13 -8.86 6.28
CA GLN A 134 1.84 -8.72 7.56
C GLN A 134 3.35 -8.93 7.42
N ASP A 135 3.78 -9.91 6.62
CA ASP A 135 5.21 -10.17 6.38
C ASP A 135 5.88 -8.99 5.67
N LEU A 136 5.24 -8.44 4.63
CA LEU A 136 5.79 -7.31 3.89
C LEU A 136 5.89 -6.04 4.76
N TYR A 137 4.92 -5.84 5.64
CA TYR A 137 4.90 -4.69 6.54
C TYR A 137 5.86 -4.84 7.72
N GLY A 138 5.78 -5.96 8.44
CA GLY A 138 6.54 -6.20 9.68
C GLY A 138 7.95 -6.71 9.43
N GLN A 139 8.21 -7.37 8.28
CA GLN A 139 9.50 -7.97 7.96
C GLN A 139 9.98 -7.64 6.54
N PRO A 140 10.09 -6.35 6.18
CA PRO A 140 10.60 -5.97 4.88
C PRO A 140 12.02 -6.48 4.67
N GLN A 141 12.27 -7.17 3.55
CA GLN A 141 13.57 -7.77 3.25
C GLN A 141 14.58 -6.74 2.73
N THR A 142 14.10 -5.61 2.22
CA THR A 142 14.96 -4.53 1.74
C THR A 142 14.42 -3.16 2.17
N SER A 143 15.30 -2.16 2.18
CA SER A 143 14.94 -0.75 2.40
C SER A 143 13.93 -0.25 1.36
N PHE A 144 13.96 -0.80 0.14
CA PHE A 144 12.96 -0.51 -0.88
C PHE A 144 11.56 -0.98 -0.44
N VAL A 145 11.43 -2.23 0.03
CA VAL A 145 10.14 -2.75 0.53
C VAL A 145 9.65 -1.93 1.71
N ALA A 146 10.55 -1.62 2.67
CA ALA A 146 10.24 -0.79 3.83
C ALA A 146 9.72 0.60 3.47
N GLY A 147 10.35 1.25 2.49
CA GLY A 147 9.97 2.56 1.99
C GLY A 147 8.80 2.55 1.02
N PHE A 148 8.45 1.39 0.44
CA PHE A 148 7.30 1.27 -0.45
C PHE A 148 6.03 0.86 0.29
N ILE A 149 6.11 -0.06 1.25
CA ILE A 149 4.96 -0.61 1.97
C ILE A 149 4.67 0.22 3.23
N GLY A 150 3.46 0.76 3.28
CA GLY A 150 2.94 1.61 4.36
C GLY A 150 2.60 3.02 3.87
N SER A 151 1.59 3.62 4.53
CA SER A 151 1.17 5.00 4.26
C SER A 151 0.89 5.71 5.60
N PRO A 152 1.83 6.54 6.08
CA PRO A 152 3.15 6.83 5.51
C PRO A 152 4.10 5.63 5.47
N ALA A 153 5.12 5.71 4.61
CA ALA A 153 6.17 4.70 4.52
C ALA A 153 7.08 4.69 5.77
N MET A 154 7.89 3.62 5.94
CA MET A 154 8.89 3.55 6.98
C MET A 154 9.90 4.70 6.84
N ASN A 155 10.20 5.37 7.95
CA ASN A 155 11.31 6.34 8.00
C ASN A 155 12.64 5.60 7.85
N LEU A 156 13.43 5.98 6.86
CA LEU A 156 14.77 5.44 6.63
C LEU A 156 15.80 6.52 6.92
N LEU A 157 16.70 6.25 7.84
CA LEU A 157 17.69 7.20 8.33
C LEU A 157 19.10 6.61 8.26
N PRO A 158 20.14 7.40 7.90
CA PRO A 158 21.50 7.01 8.22
C PRO A 158 21.66 6.83 9.72
N ALA A 159 22.11 5.66 10.15
CA ALA A 159 22.29 5.39 11.57
C ALA A 159 23.36 6.27 12.21
N ALA A 160 24.25 6.84 11.42
CA ALA A 160 25.22 7.85 11.85
C ALA A 160 24.61 9.11 12.51
N LEU A 161 23.31 9.37 12.30
CA LEU A 161 22.59 10.46 12.95
C LEU A 161 22.29 10.18 14.44
N LEU A 162 22.44 8.93 14.88
CA LEU A 162 22.26 8.55 16.29
C LEU A 162 23.58 8.63 17.06
N PRO A 163 23.55 8.97 18.37
CA PRO A 163 24.76 9.10 19.19
C PRO A 163 25.66 7.85 19.24
N GLN A 164 25.07 6.67 19.06
CA GLN A 164 25.75 5.37 19.04
C GLN A 164 25.48 4.64 17.74
N GLY A 165 25.26 5.37 16.65
CA GLY A 165 24.86 4.82 15.37
C GLY A 165 26.04 4.30 14.54
N HIS A 166 25.76 3.28 13.74
CA HIS A 166 26.72 2.76 12.77
C HIS A 166 26.83 3.65 11.54
N PRO A 167 28.05 4.12 11.17
CA PRO A 167 28.24 5.04 10.06
C PRO A 167 27.75 4.49 8.70
N ASP A 168 27.82 3.15 8.53
CA ASP A 168 27.53 2.48 7.27
C ASP A 168 26.19 1.72 7.27
N MET A 169 25.21 2.14 8.07
CA MET A 169 23.92 1.44 8.17
C MET A 169 22.76 2.39 7.97
N LEU A 170 21.66 1.86 7.42
CA LEU A 170 20.37 2.51 7.44
C LEU A 170 19.51 1.93 8.56
N LEU A 171 18.89 2.82 9.30
CA LEU A 171 17.92 2.52 10.34
C LEU A 171 16.52 2.80 9.80
N GLY A 172 15.61 1.85 9.95
CA GLY A 172 14.20 1.97 9.60
C GLY A 172 13.33 1.98 10.84
N VAL A 173 12.42 2.95 10.95
CA VAL A 173 11.40 3.00 12.02
C VAL A 173 10.05 3.36 11.40
N ARG A 174 8.99 2.64 11.78
CA ARG A 174 7.65 2.97 11.32
C ARG A 174 7.16 4.29 11.92
N PRO A 175 6.34 5.08 11.19
CA PRO A 175 5.79 6.33 11.70
C PRO A 175 5.02 6.21 13.02
N GLU A 176 4.31 5.11 13.23
CA GLU A 176 3.52 4.80 14.43
C GLU A 176 4.36 4.34 15.63
N ASP A 177 5.59 3.87 15.40
CA ASP A 177 6.51 3.45 16.46
C ASP A 177 7.33 4.64 17.00
N MET A 178 7.29 5.77 16.31
CA MET A 178 7.99 6.99 16.75
C MET A 178 7.11 7.81 17.70
N ALA A 179 7.72 8.32 18.76
CA ALA A 179 7.05 9.16 19.74
C ALA A 179 7.84 10.45 20.03
N ILE A 180 7.12 11.49 20.45
CA ILE A 180 7.75 12.73 20.94
C ILE A 180 8.19 12.46 22.39
N ALA A 181 9.48 12.63 22.66
CA ALA A 181 10.10 12.47 23.98
C ALA A 181 10.35 13.82 24.64
N THR A 182 9.98 13.93 25.92
CA THR A 182 10.36 15.06 26.78
C THR A 182 11.72 14.82 27.44
N ASP A 183 12.02 13.57 27.78
CA ASP A 183 13.24 13.16 28.48
C ASP A 183 14.06 12.20 27.61
N ALA A 184 15.38 12.36 27.60
CA ALA A 184 16.35 11.50 26.93
C ALA A 184 15.98 11.12 25.46
N PRO A 185 15.80 12.09 24.57
CA PRO A 185 15.49 11.80 23.16
C PRO A 185 16.67 11.09 22.47
N LEU A 186 16.35 10.13 21.60
CA LEU A 186 17.34 9.46 20.74
C LEU A 186 17.80 10.37 19.61
N LEU A 187 16.94 11.29 19.18
CA LEU A 187 17.19 12.18 18.06
C LEU A 187 16.42 13.50 18.26
N GLN A 188 17.00 14.61 17.83
CA GLN A 188 16.28 15.89 17.76
C GLN A 188 15.90 16.20 16.32
N ALA A 189 14.69 16.67 16.12
CA ALA A 189 14.14 16.98 14.80
C ALA A 189 13.38 18.31 14.82
N ARG A 190 13.46 19.06 13.73
CA ARG A 190 12.71 20.29 13.52
C ARG A 190 11.38 20.00 12.83
N VAL A 191 10.29 20.43 13.39
CA VAL A 191 8.95 20.28 12.80
C VAL A 191 8.82 21.17 11.56
N VAL A 192 8.49 20.56 10.42
CA VAL A 192 8.27 21.26 9.13
C VAL A 192 6.77 21.50 8.90
N ALA A 193 5.96 20.49 9.19
CA ALA A 193 4.51 20.58 9.03
C ALA A 193 3.81 19.62 10.01
N VAL A 194 2.53 19.88 10.25
CA VAL A 194 1.63 18.98 10.96
C VAL A 194 0.36 18.85 10.14
N GLU A 195 -0.03 17.62 9.82
CA GLU A 195 -1.28 17.30 9.11
C GLU A 195 -2.25 16.68 10.10
N TYR A 196 -3.38 17.32 10.30
CA TYR A 196 -4.44 16.83 11.18
C TYR A 196 -5.45 16.02 10.36
N LEU A 197 -5.59 14.73 10.68
CA LEU A 197 -6.46 13.78 9.96
C LEU A 197 -7.71 13.39 10.79
N GLY A 198 -8.02 14.12 11.85
CA GLY A 198 -9.13 13.85 12.74
C GLY A 198 -8.71 12.94 13.92
N ALA A 199 -8.78 11.63 13.76
CA ALA A 199 -8.40 10.68 14.82
C ALA A 199 -6.88 10.58 15.06
N GLU A 200 -6.10 11.00 14.08
CA GLU A 200 -4.63 10.98 14.12
C GLU A 200 -4.04 12.24 13.50
N SER A 201 -2.75 12.46 13.75
CA SER A 201 -1.98 13.54 13.14
C SER A 201 -0.66 12.99 12.60
N LEU A 202 -0.21 13.55 11.48
CA LEU A 202 1.13 13.30 10.96
C LEU A 202 2.01 14.51 11.29
N VAL A 203 3.09 14.29 12.03
CA VAL A 203 4.07 15.31 12.34
C VAL A 203 5.27 15.08 11.41
N ILE A 204 5.49 16.01 10.50
CA ILE A 204 6.55 15.95 9.52
C ILE A 204 7.74 16.75 10.05
N CYS A 205 8.89 16.10 10.19
CA CYS A 205 10.11 16.66 10.74
C CYS A 205 11.28 16.56 9.78
N GLU A 206 12.30 17.36 10.02
CA GLU A 206 13.60 17.28 9.36
C GLU A 206 14.72 17.14 10.39
N VAL A 207 15.72 16.30 10.05
CA VAL A 207 16.92 16.02 10.85
C VAL A 207 18.16 16.20 9.99
N GLY A 208 19.21 16.73 10.57
CA GLY A 208 20.48 16.99 9.87
C GLY A 208 20.79 18.47 9.75
N PRO A 209 21.89 18.83 9.11
CA PRO A 209 22.33 20.22 8.99
C PRO A 209 21.29 21.04 8.19
N GLU A 210 21.08 22.28 8.64
CA GLU A 210 20.23 23.23 7.92
C GLU A 210 20.79 23.45 6.49
N ARG A 211 19.87 23.64 5.53
CA ARG A 211 20.24 24.02 4.16
C ARG A 211 21.11 25.30 4.21
N GLY A 212 22.42 25.17 3.95
CA GLY A 212 23.38 26.26 3.94
C GLY A 212 24.63 26.05 4.81
N GLN A 213 24.63 25.06 5.72
CA GLN A 213 25.86 24.66 6.41
C GLN A 213 26.47 23.44 5.73
N ALA A 214 27.38 23.66 4.81
CA ALA A 214 28.16 22.59 4.21
C ALA A 214 29.13 22.03 5.28
N THR A 215 28.73 20.96 5.93
CA THR A 215 29.66 20.09 6.64
C THR A 215 30.33 19.18 5.62
N THR A 216 31.65 19.27 5.51
CA THR A 216 32.53 18.37 4.77
C THR A 216 32.44 16.96 5.39
N GLY A 217 31.41 16.18 5.02
CA GLY A 217 31.18 14.81 5.42
C GLY A 217 30.27 14.12 4.40
N GLN A 218 30.73 13.02 3.83
CA GLN A 218 30.08 12.28 2.79
C GLN A 218 28.64 11.94 3.18
N SER A 219 27.67 12.40 2.40
CA SER A 219 26.29 12.01 2.53
C SER A 219 26.12 10.57 2.04
N LEU A 220 25.64 9.69 2.91
CA LEU A 220 25.28 8.29 2.59
C LEU A 220 23.84 8.18 2.06
N ASP A 221 23.33 9.22 1.45
CA ASP A 221 22.03 9.15 0.76
C ASP A 221 22.23 8.36 -0.55
N PRO A 222 21.51 7.24 -0.76
CA PRO A 222 21.55 6.50 -2.01
C PRO A 222 21.15 7.33 -3.23
N SER A 223 20.49 8.48 -3.02
CA SER A 223 20.13 9.45 -4.07
C SER A 223 21.15 10.56 -4.27
N GLY A 224 22.24 10.63 -3.45
CA GLY A 224 23.28 11.66 -3.56
C GLY A 224 22.83 13.06 -3.12
N ALA A 225 21.73 13.22 -2.42
CA ALA A 225 21.21 14.50 -1.98
C ALA A 225 21.81 14.93 -0.64
N SER A 226 22.65 15.97 -0.65
CA SER A 226 23.15 16.66 0.55
C SER A 226 22.02 17.53 1.13
N GLY A 227 21.16 16.99 1.99
CA GLY A 227 20.05 17.73 2.58
C GLY A 227 19.54 17.11 3.88
N PRO A 228 18.65 17.80 4.60
CA PRO A 228 18.06 17.25 5.81
C PRO A 228 17.19 16.03 5.49
N HIS A 229 17.27 15.00 6.33
CA HIS A 229 16.42 13.82 6.23
C HIS A 229 15.04 14.14 6.76
N ARG A 230 14.00 13.80 5.97
CA ARG A 230 12.61 14.00 6.34
C ARG A 230 12.08 12.77 7.04
N LEU A 231 11.37 12.98 8.16
CA LEU A 231 10.73 11.99 8.99
C LEU A 231 9.25 12.28 9.12
N VAL A 232 8.45 11.26 9.26
CA VAL A 232 7.02 11.36 9.54
C VAL A 232 6.72 10.55 10.80
N LEU A 233 6.11 11.19 11.80
CA LEU A 233 5.52 10.52 12.95
C LEU A 233 4.01 10.42 12.73
N ARG A 234 3.44 9.27 13.05
CA ARG A 234 2.01 9.10 13.18
C ARG A 234 1.65 9.07 14.66
N THR A 235 0.84 10.01 15.09
CA THR A 235 0.44 10.12 16.50
C THR A 235 -1.07 10.19 16.60
N GLY A 236 -1.63 9.57 17.63
CA GLY A 236 -3.03 9.77 18.00
C GLY A 236 -3.31 11.19 18.49
N ALA A 237 -4.45 11.38 19.13
CA ALA A 237 -4.81 12.70 19.69
C ALA A 237 -3.78 13.14 20.73
N LEU A 238 -2.97 14.13 20.39
CA LEU A 238 -2.05 14.79 21.33
C LEU A 238 -2.79 15.95 22.04
N PRO A 239 -2.54 16.16 23.34
CA PRO A 239 -3.07 17.32 24.07
C PRO A 239 -2.66 18.66 23.44
N LYS A 240 -1.48 18.68 22.82
CA LYS A 240 -0.94 19.83 22.10
C LYS A 240 -0.08 19.35 20.94
N LEU A 241 -0.45 19.75 19.74
CA LEU A 241 0.37 19.49 18.55
C LEU A 241 1.58 20.44 18.52
N PRO A 242 2.78 19.96 18.13
CA PRO A 242 3.94 20.79 17.96
C PRO A 242 3.74 21.82 16.84
N ARG A 243 4.44 22.93 16.93
CA ARG A 243 4.35 24.02 15.93
C ARG A 243 5.45 23.90 14.88
N ARG A 244 5.17 24.38 13.69
CA ARG A 244 6.20 24.51 12.65
C ARG A 244 7.39 25.31 13.16
N GLY A 245 8.62 24.80 12.93
CA GLY A 245 9.88 25.37 13.40
C GLY A 245 10.27 24.95 14.81
N GLU A 246 9.38 24.33 15.57
CA GLU A 246 9.69 23.80 16.90
C GLU A 246 10.67 22.61 16.78
N VAL A 247 11.64 22.54 17.68
CA VAL A 247 12.54 21.40 17.80
C VAL A 247 11.97 20.44 18.85
N ILE A 248 11.76 19.20 18.47
CA ILE A 248 11.21 18.16 19.33
C ILE A 248 12.19 16.99 19.47
N GLY A 249 12.19 16.39 20.63
CA GLY A 249 12.88 15.11 20.86
C GLY A 249 12.08 13.95 20.30
N LEU A 250 12.73 12.99 19.66
CA LEU A 250 12.14 11.77 19.14
C LEU A 250 12.71 10.55 19.85
N THR A 251 11.82 9.57 20.08
CA THR A 251 12.18 8.28 20.64
C THR A 251 11.37 7.16 19.96
N TRP A 252 11.85 5.92 20.08
CA TRP A 252 11.19 4.72 19.61
C TRP A 252 11.70 3.49 20.37
N PRO A 253 10.92 2.41 20.48
CA PRO A 253 11.37 1.16 21.08
C PRO A 253 12.52 0.52 20.30
N ALA A 254 13.48 -0.07 21.00
CA ALA A 254 14.64 -0.71 20.36
C ALA A 254 14.26 -1.91 19.47
N ASP A 255 13.18 -2.61 19.78
CA ASP A 255 12.65 -3.74 19.04
C ASP A 255 11.83 -3.34 17.80
N ALA A 256 11.41 -2.07 17.70
CA ALA A 256 10.75 -1.51 16.52
C ALA A 256 11.74 -1.11 15.40
N VAL A 257 13.04 -1.26 15.65
CA VAL A 257 14.07 -0.84 14.69
C VAL A 257 14.37 -1.92 13.68
N HIS A 258 14.38 -1.52 12.39
CA HIS A 258 14.85 -2.34 11.30
C HIS A 258 16.20 -1.84 10.80
N TRP A 259 17.12 -2.76 10.53
CA TRP A 259 18.46 -2.44 10.05
C TRP A 259 18.62 -2.86 8.61
N PHE A 260 19.21 -1.98 7.77
CA PHE A 260 19.47 -2.26 6.36
C PHE A 260 20.90 -1.93 5.99
N SER A 261 21.48 -2.74 5.08
CA SER A 261 22.77 -2.45 4.48
C SER A 261 22.65 -1.23 3.55
N PRO A 262 23.58 -0.29 3.56
CA PRO A 262 23.61 0.83 2.62
C PRO A 262 23.86 0.35 1.18
N LEU A 263 24.64 -0.73 1.02
CA LEU A 263 24.91 -1.38 -0.26
C LEU A 263 23.83 -2.44 -0.54
N GLY A 264 22.90 -2.16 -1.45
CA GLY A 264 21.84 -3.06 -1.86
C GLY A 264 20.58 -3.06 -0.99
N GLY A 265 20.57 -2.33 0.14
CA GLY A 265 19.38 -2.13 0.98
C GLY A 265 18.87 -3.40 1.69
N GLN A 266 19.64 -4.47 1.75
CA GLN A 266 19.23 -5.75 2.37
C GLN A 266 19.04 -5.59 3.88
N ARG A 267 17.98 -6.19 4.42
CA ARG A 267 17.73 -6.24 5.85
C ARG A 267 18.81 -7.04 6.57
N ILE A 268 19.24 -6.50 7.71
CA ILE A 268 20.21 -7.14 8.61
C ILE A 268 19.50 -7.46 9.91
N THR A 269 19.64 -8.70 10.39
CA THR A 269 18.94 -9.20 11.57
C THR A 269 19.49 -8.59 12.87
N ARG A 270 20.76 -8.21 12.89
CA ARG A 270 21.42 -7.53 14.01
C ARG A 270 22.59 -6.71 13.47
N PRO A 271 22.72 -5.42 13.81
CA PRO A 271 23.93 -4.68 13.46
C PRO A 271 25.13 -5.35 14.13
N PRO A 272 26.31 -5.36 13.51
CA PRO A 272 27.53 -5.73 14.20
C PRO A 272 27.69 -4.83 15.42
N PRO A 273 28.36 -5.29 16.51
CA PRO A 273 28.65 -4.42 17.66
C PRO A 273 29.40 -3.20 17.15
N GLY A 274 28.99 -2.02 17.63
CA GLY A 274 29.64 -0.73 17.28
C GLY A 274 31.12 -0.77 17.64
N PRO A 275 31.93 0.04 16.94
CA PRO A 275 33.35 0.17 17.24
C PRO A 275 33.59 0.68 18.66
#